data_b026b522e60b518b44cb16a05811e596
#
_entry.id   b026b522e60b518b44cb16a05811e596
#
_cell.length_a   1.000
_cell.length_b   1.000
_cell.length_c   1.000
_cell.angle_alpha   90.00
_cell.angle_beta   90.00
_cell.angle_gamma   90.00
#
_symmetry.space_group_name_H-M   'P 1'
#
loop_
_entity.id
_entity.type
_entity.pdbx_description
1 polymer ?
#
loop_
_entity_poly.entity_id
_entity_poly.type
_entity_poly.pdbx_seq_one_letter_code
_entity_poly.pdbx_strand_id
1 'polypeptide(L)'
;APFKSLLPELDSIMVCHTHYPFIDPDRPRWPASLSHNAINQLLRKDLGFNNGLVITDDLDMGAILNEVSFEQTISNAINAGNDMVMICHRMEMAQQAYKTLETLKPSQVEPALERVANAKVRLCPPSRFSIEEFDSLDAMVWDLRVDTLGGKRATERSAEDGKRSPVETY
;
A
#
# COMPACT_ATOMS: atom_id res chain seq x y z
N ALA A 1 1.41 -1.23 -22.15
CA ALA A 1 1.97 -1.29 -20.78
C ALA A 1 1.24 -2.40 -20.02
N PRO A 2 1.93 -3.24 -19.25
CA PRO A 2 1.36 -4.45 -18.63
C PRO A 2 0.17 -4.14 -17.72
N PHE A 3 0.19 -3.03 -16.99
CA PHE A 3 -0.91 -2.66 -16.10
C PHE A 3 -2.20 -2.25 -16.82
N LYS A 4 -2.11 -1.59 -17.98
CA LYS A 4 -3.32 -1.06 -18.64
C LYS A 4 -4.34 -2.13 -19.02
N SER A 5 -3.88 -3.31 -19.42
CA SER A 5 -4.75 -4.43 -19.76
C SER A 5 -5.39 -5.10 -18.55
N LEU A 6 -4.77 -4.96 -17.37
CA LEU A 6 -5.24 -5.56 -16.13
C LEU A 6 -6.16 -4.64 -15.31
N LEU A 7 -6.15 -3.32 -15.58
CA LEU A 7 -6.91 -2.36 -14.78
C LEU A 7 -8.39 -2.72 -14.57
N PRO A 8 -9.11 -3.27 -15.56
CA PRO A 8 -10.51 -3.66 -15.36
C PRO A 8 -10.72 -4.80 -14.36
N GLU A 9 -9.69 -5.60 -14.12
CA GLU A 9 -9.75 -6.79 -13.27
C GLU A 9 -9.14 -6.57 -11.88
N LEU A 10 -8.48 -5.42 -11.68
CA LEU A 10 -7.82 -5.13 -10.41
C LEU A 10 -8.80 -4.53 -9.39
N ASP A 11 -8.83 -5.11 -8.19
CA ASP A 11 -9.56 -4.54 -7.05
C ASP A 11 -8.84 -3.39 -6.40
N SER A 12 -7.50 -3.38 -6.43
CA SER A 12 -6.69 -2.32 -5.85
C SER A 12 -5.34 -2.14 -6.54
N ILE A 13 -4.77 -0.94 -6.39
CA ILE A 13 -3.43 -0.59 -6.82
C ILE A 13 -2.70 0.09 -5.66
N MET A 14 -1.52 -0.41 -5.32
CA MET A 14 -0.61 0.26 -4.40
C MET A 14 0.29 1.23 -5.16
N VAL A 15 0.36 2.47 -4.71
CA VAL A 15 1.21 3.52 -5.31
C VAL A 15 2.48 3.69 -4.49
N CYS A 16 3.61 3.43 -5.13
CA CYS A 16 4.95 3.54 -4.52
C CYS A 16 5.38 5.01 -4.30
N HIS A 17 6.49 5.18 -3.57
CA HIS A 17 7.09 6.49 -3.30
C HIS A 17 8.12 6.95 -4.36
N THR A 18 8.12 6.33 -5.52
CA THR A 18 9.02 6.72 -6.63
C THR A 18 8.68 8.11 -7.15
N HIS A 19 9.71 8.85 -7.53
CA HIS A 19 9.59 10.17 -8.12
C HIS A 19 9.51 10.06 -9.65
N TYR A 20 8.55 10.76 -10.25
CA TYR A 20 8.37 10.81 -11.69
C TYR A 20 8.41 12.27 -12.19
N PRO A 21 9.59 12.84 -12.49
CA PRO A 21 9.73 14.26 -12.85
C PRO A 21 8.88 14.70 -14.06
N PHE A 22 8.56 13.77 -14.97
CA PHE A 22 7.72 14.06 -16.12
C PHE A 22 6.21 14.14 -15.77
N ILE A 23 5.80 13.55 -14.64
CA ILE A 23 4.43 13.62 -14.15
C ILE A 23 4.24 14.88 -13.29
N ASP A 24 5.24 15.21 -12.48
CA ASP A 24 5.25 16.38 -11.60
C ASP A 24 6.46 17.28 -11.91
N PRO A 25 6.46 17.99 -13.04
CA PRO A 25 7.62 18.83 -13.45
C PRO A 25 7.90 19.98 -12.49
N ASP A 26 6.85 20.52 -11.83
CA ASP A 26 6.97 21.58 -10.84
C ASP A 26 7.49 21.09 -9.47
N ARG A 27 7.41 19.78 -9.25
CA ARG A 27 7.87 19.10 -8.04
C ARG A 27 8.57 17.79 -8.38
N PRO A 28 9.74 17.82 -9.03
CA PRO A 28 10.39 16.63 -9.62
C PRO A 28 10.81 15.58 -8.59
N ARG A 29 10.84 15.94 -7.31
CA ARG A 29 11.12 15.03 -6.18
C ARG A 29 9.88 14.66 -5.38
N TRP A 30 8.66 14.96 -5.91
CA TRP A 30 7.44 14.63 -5.21
C TRP A 30 7.09 13.15 -5.39
N PRO A 31 6.81 12.40 -4.32
CA PRO A 31 6.49 10.98 -4.41
C PRO A 31 5.17 10.74 -5.16
N ALA A 32 5.12 9.73 -6.00
CA ALA A 32 3.90 9.39 -6.73
C ALA A 32 2.70 9.12 -5.82
N SER A 33 2.93 8.53 -4.65
CA SER A 33 1.89 8.30 -3.62
C SER A 33 1.27 9.59 -3.05
N LEU A 34 1.92 10.73 -3.21
CA LEU A 34 1.42 12.05 -2.80
C LEU A 34 1.03 12.92 -4.00
N SER A 35 1.16 12.41 -5.22
CA SER A 35 0.98 13.15 -6.46
C SER A 35 -0.45 13.10 -6.97
N HIS A 36 -1.11 14.25 -7.02
CA HIS A 36 -2.41 14.40 -7.68
C HIS A 36 -2.33 14.07 -9.17
N ASN A 37 -1.23 14.44 -9.85
CA ASN A 37 -1.04 14.15 -11.26
C ASN A 37 -0.91 12.67 -11.54
N ALA A 38 -0.17 11.93 -10.68
CA ALA A 38 -0.02 10.49 -10.81
C ALA A 38 -1.33 9.73 -10.53
N ILE A 39 -2.04 10.11 -9.48
CA ILE A 39 -3.20 9.35 -9.01
C ILE A 39 -4.48 9.84 -9.68
N ASN A 40 -4.88 11.09 -9.46
CA ASN A 40 -6.15 11.58 -10.00
C ASN A 40 -6.11 11.79 -11.50
N GLN A 41 -5.05 12.41 -12.03
CA GLN A 41 -5.00 12.68 -13.46
C GLN A 41 -4.67 11.42 -14.26
N LEU A 42 -3.47 10.85 -14.05
CA LEU A 42 -3.02 9.71 -14.86
C LEU A 42 -3.82 8.43 -14.55
N LEU A 43 -3.84 7.98 -13.27
CA LEU A 43 -4.41 6.67 -12.96
C LEU A 43 -5.94 6.67 -13.07
N ARG A 44 -6.62 7.63 -12.43
CA ARG A 44 -8.07 7.61 -12.42
C ARG A 44 -8.70 8.12 -13.71
N LYS A 45 -8.28 9.29 -14.22
CA LYS A 45 -8.92 9.89 -15.42
C LYS A 45 -8.40 9.28 -16.70
N ASP A 46 -7.08 9.33 -16.94
CA ASP A 46 -6.52 8.98 -18.24
C ASP A 46 -6.50 7.47 -18.48
N LEU A 47 -6.27 6.68 -17.42
CA LEU A 47 -6.28 5.22 -17.46
C LEU A 47 -7.61 4.59 -17.05
N GLY A 48 -8.53 5.36 -16.47
CA GLY A 48 -9.89 4.93 -16.16
C GLY A 48 -10.05 4.05 -14.92
N PHE A 49 -9.08 4.03 -13.98
CA PHE A 49 -9.17 3.23 -12.76
C PHE A 49 -10.04 3.92 -11.70
N ASN A 50 -11.36 3.86 -11.87
CA ASN A 50 -12.32 4.62 -11.06
C ASN A 50 -12.96 3.81 -9.92
N ASN A 51 -13.09 2.49 -10.08
CA ASN A 51 -13.85 1.64 -9.17
C ASN A 51 -13.00 0.86 -8.18
N GLY A 52 -11.70 0.72 -8.43
CA GLY A 52 -10.77 0.05 -7.54
C GLY A 52 -10.18 0.99 -6.50
N LEU A 53 -9.63 0.39 -5.44
CA LEU A 53 -8.94 1.12 -4.38
C LEU A 53 -7.54 1.54 -4.80
N VAL A 54 -7.17 2.75 -4.45
CA VAL A 54 -5.78 3.23 -4.52
C VAL A 54 -5.25 3.34 -3.10
N ILE A 55 -4.16 2.65 -2.84
CA ILE A 55 -3.55 2.52 -1.51
C ILE A 55 -2.13 3.05 -1.60
N THR A 56 -1.67 3.81 -0.62
CA THR A 56 -0.25 4.20 -0.57
C THR A 56 0.63 2.98 -0.25
N ASP A 57 1.91 3.06 -0.59
CA ASP A 57 2.93 2.30 0.13
C ASP A 57 3.06 2.82 1.56
N ASP A 58 3.89 2.19 2.40
CA ASP A 58 4.02 2.55 3.81
C ASP A 58 4.53 3.98 4.02
N LEU A 59 3.67 4.84 4.54
CA LEU A 59 3.99 6.25 4.80
C LEU A 59 4.92 6.46 6.01
N ASP A 60 5.25 5.39 6.73
CA ASP A 60 6.24 5.39 7.81
C ASP A 60 7.69 5.21 7.31
N MET A 61 7.88 5.15 5.98
CA MET A 61 9.20 5.05 5.36
C MET A 61 9.90 6.41 5.33
N GLY A 62 11.21 6.40 5.66
CA GLY A 62 12.04 7.61 5.73
C GLY A 62 12.11 8.43 4.44
N ALA A 63 11.88 7.81 3.28
CA ALA A 63 11.89 8.48 1.98
C ALA A 63 10.85 9.62 1.86
N ILE A 64 9.79 9.61 2.67
CA ILE A 64 8.73 10.63 2.64
C ILE A 64 8.89 11.65 3.78
N LEU A 65 9.29 11.20 4.95
CA LEU A 65 9.32 12.01 6.17
C LEU A 65 10.35 13.17 6.13
N ASN A 66 11.24 13.17 5.14
CA ASN A 66 12.24 14.21 4.96
C ASN A 66 11.72 15.45 4.18
N GLU A 67 10.60 15.34 3.48
CA GLU A 67 10.10 16.42 2.62
C GLU A 67 8.99 17.26 3.29
N VAL A 68 8.13 16.61 4.09
CA VAL A 68 6.99 17.26 4.77
C VAL A 68 6.70 16.58 6.10
N SER A 69 5.94 17.25 7.00
CA SER A 69 5.52 16.62 8.26
C SER A 69 4.63 15.39 8.01
N PHE A 70 4.57 14.49 8.98
CA PHE A 70 3.75 13.29 8.85
C PHE A 70 2.26 13.60 8.62
N GLU A 71 1.71 14.59 9.31
CA GLU A 71 0.32 15.03 9.13
C GLU A 71 0.09 15.58 7.72
N GLN A 72 1.05 16.33 7.20
CA GLN A 72 0.98 16.81 5.81
C GLN A 72 1.08 15.66 4.81
N THR A 73 1.89 14.65 5.10
CA THR A 73 1.98 13.42 4.28
C THR A 73 0.63 12.73 4.20
N ILE A 74 -0.04 12.49 5.32
CA ILE A 74 -1.38 11.88 5.36
C ILE A 74 -2.40 12.71 4.57
N SER A 75 -2.44 14.02 4.83
CA SER A 75 -3.36 14.93 4.15
C SER A 75 -3.12 14.99 2.64
N ASN A 76 -1.85 15.06 2.23
CA ASN A 76 -1.47 15.08 0.82
C ASN A 76 -1.80 13.75 0.12
N ALA A 77 -1.61 12.61 0.79
CA ALA A 77 -1.95 11.30 0.23
C ALA A 77 -3.45 11.20 -0.10
N ILE A 78 -4.33 11.61 0.81
CA ILE A 78 -5.79 11.62 0.58
C ILE A 78 -6.15 12.63 -0.53
N ASN A 79 -5.61 13.84 -0.48
CA ASN A 79 -5.86 14.87 -1.49
C ASN A 79 -5.31 14.49 -2.88
N ALA A 80 -4.29 13.65 -2.95
CA ALA A 80 -3.79 13.10 -4.21
C ALA A 80 -4.75 12.09 -4.84
N GLY A 81 -5.69 11.52 -4.08
CA GLY A 81 -6.70 10.57 -4.56
C GLY A 81 -6.51 9.14 -4.11
N ASN A 82 -5.63 8.88 -3.12
CA ASN A 82 -5.61 7.58 -2.45
C ASN A 82 -6.89 7.40 -1.63
N ASP A 83 -7.34 6.17 -1.52
CA ASP A 83 -8.48 5.77 -0.71
C ASP A 83 -8.08 5.30 0.67
N MET A 84 -6.87 4.78 0.79
CA MET A 84 -6.31 4.26 2.02
C MET A 84 -4.85 4.69 2.15
N VAL A 85 -4.43 4.95 3.37
CA VAL A 85 -3.04 5.19 3.75
C VAL A 85 -2.51 3.99 4.53
N MET A 86 -1.31 3.54 4.21
CA MET A 86 -0.69 2.39 4.85
C MET A 86 0.35 2.86 5.87
N ILE A 87 0.28 2.33 7.09
CA ILE A 87 1.24 2.53 8.18
C ILE A 87 1.54 1.14 8.76
N CYS A 88 2.75 0.64 8.54
CA CYS A 88 3.03 -0.78 8.77
C CYS A 88 3.71 -1.09 10.11
N HIS A 89 4.43 -0.14 10.72
CA HIS A 89 5.39 -0.50 11.76
C HIS A 89 5.12 0.12 13.13
N ARG A 90 4.75 1.39 13.18
CA ARG A 90 4.61 2.11 14.45
C ARG A 90 3.16 2.42 14.77
N MET A 91 2.64 1.82 15.84
CA MET A 91 1.24 2.03 16.26
C MET A 91 0.94 3.50 16.57
N GLU A 92 1.91 4.22 17.12
CA GLU A 92 1.78 5.66 17.41
C GLU A 92 1.56 6.47 16.13
N MET A 93 2.26 6.11 15.05
CA MET A 93 2.09 6.74 13.74
C MET A 93 0.72 6.41 13.15
N ALA A 94 0.23 5.17 13.31
CA ALA A 94 -1.11 4.80 12.87
C ALA A 94 -2.19 5.61 13.62
N GLN A 95 -2.02 5.81 14.94
CA GLN A 95 -2.92 6.65 15.75
C GLN A 95 -2.86 8.12 15.34
N GLN A 96 -1.68 8.64 15.01
CA GLN A 96 -1.49 10.00 14.53
C GLN A 96 -2.11 10.20 13.15
N ALA A 97 -1.94 9.22 12.24
CA ALA A 97 -2.59 9.23 10.94
C ALA A 97 -4.13 9.25 11.08
N TYR A 98 -4.69 8.41 11.95
CA TYR A 98 -6.12 8.40 12.23
C TYR A 98 -6.62 9.78 12.70
N LYS A 99 -5.94 10.39 13.69
CA LYS A 99 -6.28 11.75 14.17
C LYS A 99 -6.21 12.80 13.07
N THR A 100 -5.21 12.69 12.18
CA THR A 100 -5.07 13.60 11.04
C THR A 100 -6.25 13.44 10.07
N LEU A 101 -6.64 12.20 9.76
CA LEU A 101 -7.80 11.94 8.89
C LEU A 101 -9.10 12.53 9.46
N GLU A 102 -9.30 12.50 10.78
CA GLU A 102 -10.47 13.11 11.44
C GLU A 102 -10.53 14.65 11.30
N THR A 103 -9.41 15.31 11.03
CA THR A 103 -9.36 16.77 10.79
C THR A 103 -9.69 17.18 9.36
N LEU A 104 -9.72 16.23 8.42
CA LEU A 104 -10.01 16.50 7.02
C LEU A 104 -11.49 16.83 6.82
N LYS A 105 -11.75 17.70 5.84
CA LYS A 105 -13.13 18.04 5.49
C LYS A 105 -13.85 16.83 4.88
N PRO A 106 -15.17 16.66 5.11
CA PRO A 106 -15.94 15.59 4.51
C PRO A 106 -15.71 15.46 3.00
N SER A 107 -15.70 16.56 2.26
CA SER A 107 -15.49 16.57 0.80
C SER A 107 -14.12 16.00 0.35
N GLN A 108 -13.13 15.91 1.24
CA GLN A 108 -11.82 15.34 0.93
C GLN A 108 -11.83 13.82 1.11
N VAL A 109 -12.63 13.29 2.02
CA VAL A 109 -12.64 11.88 2.40
C VAL A 109 -13.82 11.08 1.84
N GLU A 110 -14.97 11.73 1.58
CA GLU A 110 -16.18 11.07 1.07
C GLU A 110 -15.93 10.19 -0.17
N PRO A 111 -15.21 10.63 -1.22
CA PRO A 111 -14.96 9.79 -2.38
C PRO A 111 -14.15 8.53 -2.06
N ALA A 112 -13.23 8.61 -1.11
CA ALA A 112 -12.45 7.48 -0.64
C ALA A 112 -13.32 6.52 0.19
N LEU A 113 -14.12 7.05 1.11
CA LEU A 113 -15.03 6.25 1.95
C LEU A 113 -16.05 5.49 1.09
N GLU A 114 -16.59 6.11 0.04
CA GLU A 114 -17.51 5.44 -0.88
C GLU A 114 -16.83 4.26 -1.58
N ARG A 115 -15.62 4.43 -2.12
CA ARG A 115 -14.89 3.34 -2.77
C ARG A 115 -14.51 2.22 -1.79
N VAL A 116 -14.11 2.57 -0.57
CA VAL A 116 -13.82 1.58 0.48
C VAL A 116 -15.09 0.82 0.87
N ALA A 117 -16.23 1.51 1.04
CA ALA A 117 -17.50 0.85 1.33
C ALA A 117 -17.91 -0.11 0.21
N ASN A 118 -17.81 0.32 -1.05
CA ASN A 118 -18.11 -0.52 -2.21
C ASN A 118 -17.18 -1.73 -2.32
N ALA A 119 -15.89 -1.59 -1.99
CA ALA A 119 -14.98 -2.71 -1.95
C ALA A 119 -15.36 -3.71 -0.85
N LYS A 120 -15.70 -3.22 0.36
CA LYS A 120 -16.10 -4.08 1.48
C LYS A 120 -17.36 -4.90 1.20
N VAL A 121 -18.33 -4.35 0.47
CA VAL A 121 -19.54 -5.09 0.09
C VAL A 121 -19.23 -6.30 -0.80
N ARG A 122 -18.15 -6.25 -1.57
CA ARG A 122 -17.72 -7.35 -2.45
C ARG A 122 -16.91 -8.43 -1.74
N LEU A 123 -16.50 -8.21 -0.49
CA LEU A 123 -15.76 -9.21 0.27
C LEU A 123 -16.64 -10.40 0.61
N CYS A 124 -16.15 -11.59 0.33
CA CYS A 124 -16.77 -12.81 0.81
C CYS A 124 -16.59 -12.95 2.33
N PRO A 125 -17.53 -13.58 3.03
CA PRO A 125 -17.32 -13.96 4.43
C PRO A 125 -16.03 -14.78 4.55
N PRO A 126 -15.22 -14.57 5.61
CA PRO A 126 -14.02 -15.37 5.81
C PRO A 126 -14.39 -16.84 5.99
N SER A 127 -13.59 -17.73 5.40
CA SER A 127 -13.68 -19.16 5.69
C SER A 127 -13.45 -19.42 7.18
N ARG A 128 -14.06 -20.49 7.70
CA ARG A 128 -13.73 -20.92 9.07
C ARG A 128 -12.28 -21.35 9.10
N PHE A 129 -11.56 -20.95 10.14
CA PHE A 129 -10.20 -21.42 10.35
C PHE A 129 -10.21 -22.95 10.58
N SER A 130 -9.35 -23.66 9.86
CA SER A 130 -9.06 -25.08 10.06
C SER A 130 -7.58 -25.23 10.32
N ILE A 131 -7.24 -25.87 11.43
CA ILE A 131 -5.84 -26.16 11.76
C ILE A 131 -5.25 -27.17 10.78
N GLU A 132 -6.06 -28.13 10.31
CA GLU A 132 -5.64 -29.14 9.36
C GLU A 132 -5.29 -28.53 8.00
N GLU A 133 -6.08 -27.55 7.56
CA GLU A 133 -5.80 -26.80 6.32
C GLU A 133 -4.55 -25.93 6.47
N PHE A 134 -4.39 -25.26 7.61
CA PHE A 134 -3.20 -24.47 7.91
C PHE A 134 -1.94 -25.34 7.90
N ASP A 135 -1.93 -26.47 8.61
CA ASP A 135 -0.80 -27.38 8.67
C ASP A 135 -0.46 -27.97 7.29
N SER A 136 -1.49 -28.25 6.47
CA SER A 136 -1.31 -28.72 5.09
C SER A 136 -0.63 -27.63 4.21
N LEU A 137 -1.07 -26.38 4.32
CA LEU A 137 -0.48 -25.26 3.58
C LEU A 137 0.95 -24.99 4.05
N ASP A 138 1.22 -25.05 5.34
CA ASP A 138 2.57 -24.87 5.89
C ASP A 138 3.51 -25.96 5.38
N ALA A 139 3.07 -27.21 5.35
CA ALA A 139 3.84 -28.31 4.76
C ALA A 139 4.13 -28.10 3.27
N MET A 140 3.16 -27.63 2.48
CA MET A 140 3.37 -27.32 1.05
C MET A 140 4.39 -26.19 0.86
N VAL A 141 4.35 -25.15 1.69
CA VAL A 141 5.34 -24.05 1.66
C VAL A 141 6.72 -24.58 2.01
N TRP A 142 6.81 -25.47 3.01
CA TRP A 142 8.06 -26.12 3.39
C TRP A 142 8.63 -26.98 2.26
N ASP A 143 7.82 -27.80 1.62
CA ASP A 143 8.22 -28.65 0.48
C ASP A 143 8.74 -27.79 -0.68
N LEU A 144 8.03 -26.70 -1.02
CA LEU A 144 8.48 -25.76 -2.03
C LEU A 144 9.85 -25.14 -1.67
N ARG A 145 10.07 -24.81 -0.39
CA ARG A 145 11.35 -24.30 0.09
C ARG A 145 12.46 -25.34 -0.04
N VAL A 146 12.20 -26.60 0.31
CA VAL A 146 13.15 -27.71 0.17
C VAL A 146 13.50 -27.95 -1.29
N ASP A 147 12.51 -27.96 -2.16
CA ASP A 147 12.71 -28.17 -3.60
C ASP A 147 13.52 -27.03 -4.25
N THR A 148 13.28 -25.80 -3.79
CA THR A 148 13.96 -24.61 -4.36
C THR A 148 15.39 -24.44 -3.85
N LEU A 149 15.62 -24.62 -2.54
CA LEU A 149 16.88 -24.31 -1.89
C LEU A 149 17.78 -25.55 -1.67
N GLY A 150 17.21 -26.75 -1.73
CA GLY A 150 17.82 -27.98 -1.28
C GLY A 150 17.73 -28.18 0.24
N GLY A 151 17.64 -29.45 0.69
CA GLY A 151 17.30 -29.80 2.06
C GLY A 151 18.16 -29.16 3.16
N LYS A 152 19.48 -28.97 2.93
CA LYS A 152 20.35 -28.28 3.89
C LYS A 152 20.06 -26.81 4.01
N ARG A 153 19.89 -26.10 2.87
CA ARG A 153 19.60 -24.65 2.86
C ARG A 153 18.19 -24.30 3.33
N ALA A 154 17.24 -25.22 3.17
CA ALA A 154 15.89 -25.02 3.63
C ALA A 154 15.80 -24.84 5.17
N THR A 155 16.71 -25.48 5.92
CA THR A 155 16.77 -25.36 7.39
C THR A 155 17.58 -24.15 7.87
N GLU A 156 18.32 -23.48 6.98
CA GLU A 156 19.08 -22.29 7.32
C GLU A 156 18.14 -21.08 7.37
N ARG A 157 18.20 -20.31 8.44
CA ARG A 157 17.58 -18.98 8.46
C ARG A 157 18.36 -18.08 7.50
N SER A 158 17.67 -17.27 6.74
CA SER A 158 18.33 -16.25 5.93
C SER A 158 19.12 -15.30 6.83
N ALA A 159 20.22 -14.74 6.34
CA ALA A 159 21.02 -13.78 7.10
C ALA A 159 20.19 -12.52 7.50
N GLU A 160 19.05 -12.33 6.86
CA GLU A 160 18.09 -11.24 7.10
C GLU A 160 17.02 -11.62 8.14
N ASP A 161 16.82 -12.92 8.42
CA ASP A 161 15.83 -13.36 9.42
C ASP A 161 16.19 -12.84 10.82
N GLY A 162 15.36 -11.95 11.34
CA GLY A 162 15.51 -11.35 12.66
C GLY A 162 16.51 -10.17 12.73
N LYS A 163 17.10 -9.75 11.58
CA LYS A 163 17.99 -8.57 11.52
C LYS A 163 17.34 -7.36 10.84
N ARG A 164 16.25 -7.55 10.09
CA ARG A 164 15.52 -6.42 9.52
C ARG A 164 14.89 -5.61 10.64
N SER A 165 15.38 -4.39 10.82
CA SER A 165 14.60 -3.40 11.51
C SER A 165 13.36 -3.14 10.65
N PRO A 166 12.14 -3.22 11.20
CA PRO A 166 10.94 -2.86 10.46
C PRO A 166 10.92 -1.38 10.03
N VAL A 167 11.81 -0.57 10.60
CA VAL A 167 12.01 0.83 10.23
C VAL A 167 13.41 0.95 9.65
N GLU A 168 13.50 1.13 8.35
CA GLU A 168 14.77 1.50 7.73
C GLU A 168 15.15 2.89 8.23
N THR A 169 16.25 2.95 8.99
CA THR A 169 16.90 4.22 9.32
C THR A 169 17.71 4.63 8.10
N TYR A 170 17.21 5.56 7.32
CA TYR A 170 17.96 6.23 6.27
C TYR A 170 18.71 7.45 6.84
#